data_24629268cbfb819d5e9e9d40811c6bd4
#
_entry.id   24629268cbfb819d5e9e9d40811c6bd4
#
_cell.length_a   1.000
_cell.length_b   1.000
_cell.length_c   1.000
_cell.angle_alpha   90.00
_cell.angle_beta   90.00
_cell.angle_gamma   90.00
#
_symmetry.space_group_name_H-M   'P 1'
#
loop_
_entity.id
_entity.type
_entity.pdbx_description
1 polymer ?
#
loop_
_entity_poly.entity_id
_entity_poly.type
_entity_poly.pdbx_seq_one_letter_code
_entity_poly.pdbx_strand_id
1 'polypeptide(L)'
;MSTLQNTLGYTEAAATALYGEYTFGMTLFVLPPSFIYPVTVSLVPDIADALARGDRAAAGRSTAAALKLTTLVALPAGAGLSVLAGPILHLLYPAVPETAEAAAYHLTFLGLACIFVCLMVATNGVLQAYGKEYIPVFTLLCGGVLKIVTNYLMVGDPATNVRGAPVSTLYCYVLIVVLNLIAIARCVPERPAYIHLFAKPLLITAVMAIAARSSYGVLVRCLPERWAVLPAILIAVVVYGVLALALGAVTRADVIGLPKGEKIAEILHLR
;
A
#
# COMPACT_ATOMS: atom_id res chain seq x y z
N MET A 1 -18.55 0.16 -15.81
CA MET A 1 -19.30 -0.29 -17.02
C MET A 1 -20.51 0.58 -17.29
N SER A 2 -21.54 0.60 -16.42
CA SER A 2 -22.78 1.38 -16.67
C SER A 2 -22.54 2.87 -16.97
N THR A 3 -21.64 3.54 -16.29
CA THR A 3 -21.29 4.95 -16.54
C THR A 3 -20.65 5.15 -17.92
N LEU A 4 -19.77 4.24 -18.34
CA LEU A 4 -19.14 4.32 -19.67
C LEU A 4 -20.18 4.16 -20.78
N GLN A 5 -21.12 3.25 -20.63
CA GLN A 5 -22.16 2.99 -21.65
C GLN A 5 -23.26 4.06 -21.61
N ASN A 6 -23.81 4.34 -20.41
CA ASN A 6 -25.01 5.19 -20.28
C ASN A 6 -24.70 6.68 -20.31
N THR A 7 -23.52 7.11 -19.81
CA THR A 7 -23.15 8.53 -19.75
C THR A 7 -22.27 8.96 -20.92
N LEU A 8 -21.31 8.11 -21.31
CA LEU A 8 -20.35 8.43 -22.37
C LEU A 8 -20.67 7.78 -23.73
N GLY A 9 -21.70 6.91 -23.80
CA GLY A 9 -22.15 6.31 -25.04
C GLY A 9 -21.18 5.28 -25.67
N TYR A 10 -20.26 4.72 -24.88
CA TYR A 10 -19.36 3.67 -25.38
C TYR A 10 -20.12 2.39 -25.74
N THR A 11 -19.70 1.73 -26.82
CA THR A 11 -20.17 0.39 -27.14
C THR A 11 -19.76 -0.59 -26.05
N GLU A 12 -20.48 -1.69 -25.92
CA GLU A 12 -20.19 -2.74 -24.92
C GLU A 12 -18.76 -3.28 -25.10
N ALA A 13 -18.32 -3.50 -26.33
CA ALA A 13 -16.96 -3.96 -26.63
C ALA A 13 -15.89 -2.96 -26.18
N ALA A 14 -16.08 -1.66 -26.45
CA ALA A 14 -15.14 -0.62 -26.04
C ALA A 14 -15.10 -0.44 -24.52
N ALA A 15 -16.27 -0.45 -23.86
CA ALA A 15 -16.35 -0.37 -22.40
C ALA A 15 -15.70 -1.59 -21.73
N THR A 16 -15.83 -2.79 -22.31
CA THR A 16 -15.20 -4.02 -21.83
C THR A 16 -13.67 -3.97 -21.97
N ALA A 17 -13.17 -3.47 -23.11
CA ALA A 17 -11.74 -3.28 -23.31
C ALA A 17 -11.12 -2.34 -22.27
N LEU A 18 -11.71 -1.15 -22.08
CA LEU A 18 -11.27 -0.19 -21.07
C LEU A 18 -11.33 -0.75 -19.63
N TYR A 19 -12.36 -1.52 -19.32
CA TYR A 19 -12.44 -2.20 -18.03
C TYR A 19 -11.37 -3.30 -17.88
N GLY A 20 -11.03 -3.97 -18.97
CA GLY A 20 -9.93 -4.93 -19.04
C GLY A 20 -8.60 -4.30 -18.62
N GLU A 21 -8.24 -3.12 -19.18
CA GLU A 21 -7.03 -2.38 -18.81
C GLU A 21 -6.95 -2.12 -17.30
N TYR A 22 -8.06 -1.67 -16.71
CA TYR A 22 -8.14 -1.45 -15.26
C TYR A 22 -7.93 -2.75 -14.47
N THR A 23 -8.47 -3.87 -14.93
CA THR A 23 -8.39 -5.17 -14.26
C THR A 23 -6.96 -5.70 -14.22
N PHE A 24 -6.12 -5.45 -15.25
CA PHE A 24 -4.70 -5.79 -15.22
C PHE A 24 -3.98 -5.11 -14.04
N GLY A 25 -4.24 -3.83 -13.82
CA GLY A 25 -3.69 -3.10 -12.67
C GLY A 25 -4.20 -3.65 -11.33
N MET A 26 -5.49 -4.01 -11.25
CA MET A 26 -6.10 -4.56 -10.03
C MET A 26 -5.50 -5.89 -9.59
N THR A 27 -5.02 -6.72 -10.52
CA THR A 27 -4.41 -8.01 -10.19
C THR A 27 -3.17 -7.86 -9.29
N LEU A 28 -2.36 -6.83 -9.53
CA LEU A 28 -1.17 -6.55 -8.73
C LEU A 28 -1.47 -5.76 -7.45
N PHE A 29 -2.51 -4.94 -7.50
CA PHE A 29 -2.96 -4.13 -6.36
C PHE A 29 -3.30 -4.96 -5.10
N VAL A 30 -3.83 -6.17 -5.27
CA VAL A 30 -4.25 -7.01 -4.14
C VAL A 30 -3.09 -7.76 -3.47
N LEU A 31 -1.90 -7.83 -4.09
CA LEU A 31 -0.78 -8.63 -3.57
C LEU A 31 -0.24 -8.10 -2.23
N PRO A 32 0.19 -6.81 -2.08
CA PRO A 32 0.74 -6.33 -0.83
C PRO A 32 -0.24 -6.41 0.36
N PRO A 33 -1.53 -6.05 0.24
CA PRO A 33 -2.50 -6.25 1.32
C PRO A 33 -2.63 -7.71 1.78
N SER A 34 -2.49 -8.68 0.88
CA SER A 34 -2.56 -10.10 1.21
C SER A 34 -1.46 -10.54 2.17
N PHE A 35 -0.29 -9.91 2.13
CA PHE A 35 0.80 -10.16 3.09
C PHE A 35 0.62 -9.42 4.41
N ILE A 36 -0.02 -8.24 4.39
CA ILE A 36 -0.24 -7.44 5.60
C ILE A 36 -1.37 -8.02 6.46
N TYR A 37 -2.38 -8.61 5.84
CA TYR A 37 -3.53 -9.15 6.57
C TYR A 37 -3.14 -10.18 7.65
N PRO A 38 -2.34 -11.24 7.40
CA PRO A 38 -1.90 -12.16 8.43
C PRO A 38 -1.11 -11.50 9.56
N VAL A 39 -0.26 -10.52 9.23
CA VAL A 39 0.49 -9.75 10.24
C VAL A 39 -0.45 -9.01 11.17
N THR A 40 -1.47 -8.35 10.62
CA THR A 40 -2.47 -7.63 11.42
C THR A 40 -3.26 -8.59 12.32
N VAL A 41 -3.70 -9.73 11.77
CA VAL A 41 -4.46 -10.74 12.54
C VAL A 41 -3.65 -11.27 13.72
N SER A 42 -2.33 -11.40 13.61
CA SER A 42 -1.48 -11.87 14.73
C SER A 42 -1.26 -10.80 15.81
N LEU A 43 -1.30 -9.52 15.46
CA LEU A 43 -1.05 -8.42 16.39
C LEU A 43 -2.30 -7.97 17.18
N VAL A 44 -3.49 -8.20 16.63
CA VAL A 44 -4.76 -7.83 17.29
C VAL A 44 -4.94 -8.52 18.65
N PRO A 45 -4.72 -9.83 18.79
CA PRO A 45 -4.78 -10.51 20.08
C PRO A 45 -3.79 -9.94 21.12
N ASP A 46 -2.56 -9.64 20.71
CA ASP A 46 -1.54 -9.09 21.61
C ASP A 46 -1.98 -7.75 22.23
N ILE A 47 -2.61 -6.90 21.44
CA ILE A 47 -3.16 -5.62 21.90
C ILE A 47 -4.33 -5.89 22.87
N ALA A 48 -5.26 -6.77 22.50
CA ALA A 48 -6.43 -7.11 23.30
C ALA A 48 -6.05 -7.74 24.65
N ASP A 49 -5.07 -8.63 24.67
CA ASP A 49 -4.55 -9.27 25.89
C ASP A 49 -3.85 -8.27 26.80
N ALA A 50 -3.08 -7.33 26.26
CA ALA A 50 -2.47 -6.27 27.05
C ALA A 50 -3.54 -5.37 27.69
N LEU A 51 -4.59 -5.04 26.96
CA LEU A 51 -5.74 -4.28 27.48
C LEU A 51 -6.50 -5.05 28.55
N ALA A 52 -6.72 -6.35 28.39
CA ALA A 52 -7.39 -7.21 29.37
C ALA A 52 -6.60 -7.29 30.70
N ARG A 53 -5.26 -7.25 30.64
CA ARG A 53 -4.41 -7.17 31.83
C ARG A 53 -4.29 -5.77 32.43
N GLY A 54 -4.89 -4.76 31.83
CA GLY A 54 -4.78 -3.36 32.26
C GLY A 54 -3.44 -2.70 31.90
N ASP A 55 -2.56 -3.39 31.15
CA ASP A 55 -1.26 -2.86 30.71
C ASP A 55 -1.43 -2.00 29.45
N ARG A 56 -1.86 -0.76 29.65
CA ARG A 56 -2.04 0.21 28.56
C ARG A 56 -0.73 0.53 27.85
N ALA A 57 0.40 0.52 28.56
CA ALA A 57 1.71 0.79 28.00
C ALA A 57 2.11 -0.31 26.98
N ALA A 58 1.88 -1.59 27.32
CA ALA A 58 2.09 -2.69 26.39
C ALA A 58 1.16 -2.59 25.18
N ALA A 59 -0.14 -2.31 25.38
CA ALA A 59 -1.09 -2.12 24.27
C ALA A 59 -0.66 -1.00 23.31
N GLY A 60 -0.18 0.14 23.84
CA GLY A 60 0.36 1.25 23.05
C GLY A 60 1.60 0.86 22.25
N ARG A 61 2.54 0.11 22.87
CA ARG A 61 3.73 -0.41 22.15
C ARG A 61 3.36 -1.36 21.02
N SER A 62 2.45 -2.32 21.26
CA SER A 62 1.97 -3.25 20.25
C SER A 62 1.24 -2.52 19.10
N THR A 63 0.45 -1.49 19.42
CA THR A 63 -0.19 -0.63 18.41
C THR A 63 0.84 0.10 17.54
N ALA A 64 1.85 0.70 18.15
CA ALA A 64 2.93 1.37 17.43
C ALA A 64 3.72 0.39 16.54
N ALA A 65 4.01 -0.81 17.06
CA ALA A 65 4.69 -1.88 16.30
C ALA A 65 3.87 -2.32 15.09
N ALA A 66 2.56 -2.54 15.25
CA ALA A 66 1.65 -2.92 14.16
C ALA A 66 1.65 -1.88 13.02
N LEU A 67 1.49 -0.60 13.37
CA LEU A 67 1.49 0.49 12.39
C LEU A 67 2.87 0.65 11.73
N LYS A 68 3.96 0.52 12.49
CA LYS A 68 5.33 0.61 11.99
C LYS A 68 5.66 -0.50 11.01
N LEU A 69 5.39 -1.76 11.36
CA LEU A 69 5.62 -2.92 10.49
C LEU A 69 4.82 -2.81 9.20
N THR A 70 3.54 -2.44 9.31
CA THR A 70 2.71 -2.20 8.12
C THR A 70 3.29 -1.13 7.23
N THR A 71 3.74 0.00 7.79
CA THR A 71 4.31 1.11 7.04
C THR A 71 5.62 0.72 6.35
N LEU A 72 6.48 -0.04 7.04
CA LEU A 72 7.76 -0.53 6.51
C LEU A 72 7.60 -1.46 5.30
N VAL A 73 6.47 -2.17 5.21
CA VAL A 73 6.18 -3.06 4.06
C VAL A 73 5.33 -2.35 3.01
N ALA A 74 4.29 -1.64 3.42
CA ALA A 74 3.32 -1.02 2.52
C ALA A 74 3.93 0.09 1.64
N LEU A 75 4.76 0.96 2.24
CA LEU A 75 5.38 2.07 1.52
C LEU A 75 6.26 1.61 0.36
N PRO A 76 7.29 0.75 0.57
CA PRO A 76 8.13 0.32 -0.54
C PRO A 76 7.37 -0.54 -1.56
N ALA A 77 6.44 -1.39 -1.13
CA ALA A 77 5.64 -2.22 -2.02
C ALA A 77 4.75 -1.36 -2.95
N GLY A 78 3.99 -0.43 -2.38
CA GLY A 78 3.11 0.44 -3.15
C GLY A 78 3.87 1.44 -4.03
N ALA A 79 4.94 2.05 -3.52
CA ALA A 79 5.79 2.96 -4.30
C ALA A 79 6.51 2.21 -5.44
N GLY A 80 7.00 0.99 -5.18
CA GLY A 80 7.62 0.14 -6.19
C GLY A 80 6.66 -0.21 -7.32
N LEU A 81 5.43 -0.64 -6.98
CA LEU A 81 4.38 -0.89 -7.95
C LEU A 81 4.02 0.36 -8.75
N SER A 82 3.99 1.53 -8.10
CA SER A 82 3.68 2.79 -8.76
C SER A 82 4.77 3.23 -9.75
N VAL A 83 6.03 3.22 -9.33
CA VAL A 83 7.16 3.75 -10.10
C VAL A 83 7.58 2.82 -11.24
N LEU A 84 7.44 1.52 -11.05
CA LEU A 84 7.77 0.48 -12.04
C LEU A 84 6.53 -0.12 -12.70
N ALA A 85 5.37 0.58 -12.69
CA ALA A 85 4.09 0.06 -13.18
C ALA A 85 4.17 -0.47 -14.62
N GLY A 86 4.65 0.34 -15.57
CA GLY A 86 4.82 -0.05 -16.98
C GLY A 86 5.76 -1.26 -17.11
N PRO A 87 7.02 -1.15 -16.66
CA PRO A 87 7.97 -2.27 -16.71
C PRO A 87 7.45 -3.60 -16.14
N ILE A 88 6.74 -3.55 -15.00
CA ILE A 88 6.17 -4.74 -14.38
C ILE A 88 5.06 -5.35 -15.27
N LEU A 89 4.17 -4.51 -15.81
CA LEU A 89 3.09 -5.00 -16.66
C LEU A 89 3.62 -5.55 -17.99
N HIS A 90 4.62 -4.92 -18.61
CA HIS A 90 5.27 -5.45 -19.81
C HIS A 90 6.00 -6.79 -19.57
N LEU A 91 6.55 -7.00 -18.36
CA LEU A 91 7.13 -8.29 -17.97
C LEU A 91 6.05 -9.37 -17.88
N LEU A 92 4.92 -9.06 -17.24
CA LEU A 92 3.87 -10.04 -16.93
C LEU A 92 2.95 -10.33 -18.12
N TYR A 93 2.71 -9.33 -18.97
CA TYR A 93 1.77 -9.41 -20.08
C TYR A 93 2.42 -9.12 -21.44
N PRO A 94 3.45 -9.90 -21.84
CA PRO A 94 4.19 -9.66 -23.07
C PRO A 94 3.37 -9.93 -24.35
N ALA A 95 2.27 -10.66 -24.24
CA ALA A 95 1.40 -11.00 -25.37
C ALA A 95 0.45 -9.85 -25.78
N VAL A 96 0.26 -8.86 -24.89
CA VAL A 96 -0.67 -7.72 -25.09
C VAL A 96 -0.02 -6.39 -24.66
N PRO A 97 1.07 -5.96 -25.34
CA PRO A 97 1.88 -4.83 -24.90
C PRO A 97 1.10 -3.50 -24.87
N GLU A 98 0.19 -3.29 -25.81
CA GLU A 98 -0.63 -2.07 -25.86
C GLU A 98 -1.56 -1.97 -24.63
N THR A 99 -2.19 -3.08 -24.27
CA THR A 99 -3.04 -3.14 -23.06
C THR A 99 -2.20 -2.98 -21.79
N ALA A 100 -0.99 -3.56 -21.75
CA ALA A 100 -0.07 -3.41 -20.63
C ALA A 100 0.36 -1.94 -20.43
N GLU A 101 0.66 -1.22 -21.52
CA GLU A 101 1.00 0.20 -21.48
C GLU A 101 -0.19 1.06 -20.99
N ALA A 102 -1.38 0.82 -21.51
CA ALA A 102 -2.60 1.50 -21.08
C ALA A 102 -2.89 1.23 -19.58
N ALA A 103 -2.69 -0.01 -19.14
CA ALA A 103 -2.86 -0.42 -17.75
C ALA A 103 -1.80 0.17 -16.79
N ALA A 104 -0.65 0.62 -17.29
CA ALA A 104 0.43 1.20 -16.46
C ALA A 104 -0.04 2.44 -15.69
N TYR A 105 -0.87 3.28 -16.31
CA TYR A 105 -1.48 4.42 -15.64
C TYR A 105 -2.32 3.97 -14.44
N HIS A 106 -3.14 2.94 -14.63
CA HIS A 106 -3.99 2.42 -13.56
C HIS A 106 -3.16 1.85 -12.41
N LEU A 107 -2.13 1.06 -12.71
CA LEU A 107 -1.25 0.48 -11.71
C LEU A 107 -0.45 1.54 -10.95
N THR A 108 -0.07 2.65 -11.59
CA THR A 108 0.60 3.78 -10.92
C THR A 108 -0.23 4.31 -9.75
N PHE A 109 -1.51 4.62 -9.97
CA PHE A 109 -2.39 5.12 -8.91
C PHE A 109 -2.85 4.04 -7.95
N LEU A 110 -3.06 2.81 -8.43
CA LEU A 110 -3.39 1.67 -7.59
C LEU A 110 -2.22 1.28 -6.68
N GLY A 111 -0.96 1.41 -7.13
CA GLY A 111 0.22 1.23 -6.30
C GLY A 111 0.24 2.20 -5.12
N LEU A 112 -0.05 3.48 -5.36
CA LEU A 112 -0.22 4.46 -4.28
C LEU A 112 -1.40 4.11 -3.37
N ALA A 113 -2.55 3.74 -3.93
CA ALA A 113 -3.72 3.33 -3.15
C ALA A 113 -3.44 2.09 -2.29
N CYS A 114 -2.60 1.17 -2.77
CA CYS A 114 -2.19 -0.04 -2.05
C CYS A 114 -1.54 0.28 -0.69
N ILE A 115 -0.74 1.35 -0.60
CA ILE A 115 -0.17 1.82 0.67
C ILE A 115 -1.28 2.08 1.69
N PHE A 116 -2.31 2.81 1.27
CA PHE A 116 -3.43 3.16 2.15
C PHE A 116 -4.34 1.97 2.45
N VAL A 117 -4.49 1.01 1.55
CA VAL A 117 -5.21 -0.25 1.84
C VAL A 117 -4.50 -1.04 2.94
N CYS A 118 -3.18 -1.19 2.85
CA CYS A 118 -2.40 -1.84 3.89
C CYS A 118 -2.54 -1.13 5.24
N LEU A 119 -2.43 0.19 5.25
CA LEU A 119 -2.62 0.99 6.47
C LEU A 119 -4.05 0.92 7.00
N MET A 120 -5.07 0.87 6.11
CA MET A 120 -6.46 0.65 6.51
C MET A 120 -6.63 -0.69 7.23
N VAL A 121 -6.06 -1.77 6.70
CA VAL A 121 -6.13 -3.10 7.33
C VAL A 121 -5.55 -3.04 8.76
N ALA A 122 -4.36 -2.47 8.92
CA ALA A 122 -3.72 -2.37 10.23
C ALA A 122 -4.49 -1.46 11.20
N THR A 123 -4.95 -0.28 10.75
CA THR A 123 -5.70 0.66 11.60
C THR A 123 -7.07 0.11 11.99
N ASN A 124 -7.73 -0.65 11.10
CA ASN A 124 -8.98 -1.36 11.42
C ASN A 124 -8.73 -2.40 12.51
N GLY A 125 -7.67 -3.22 12.38
CA GLY A 125 -7.30 -4.21 13.39
C GLY A 125 -7.03 -3.58 14.77
N VAL A 126 -6.28 -2.48 14.80
CA VAL A 126 -6.03 -1.73 16.03
C VAL A 126 -7.35 -1.25 16.67
N LEU A 127 -8.23 -0.62 15.89
CA LEU A 127 -9.53 -0.14 16.41
C LEU A 127 -10.40 -1.29 16.93
N GLN A 128 -10.40 -2.44 16.26
CA GLN A 128 -11.10 -3.65 16.71
C GLN A 128 -10.53 -4.15 18.06
N ALA A 129 -9.20 -4.21 18.20
CA ALA A 129 -8.56 -4.63 19.45
C ALA A 129 -8.93 -3.71 20.65
N TYR A 130 -9.17 -2.43 20.41
CA TYR A 130 -9.67 -1.49 21.41
C TYR A 130 -11.19 -1.51 21.60
N GLY A 131 -11.91 -2.48 21.02
CA GLY A 131 -13.38 -2.59 21.12
C GLY A 131 -14.14 -1.46 20.41
N LYS A 132 -13.53 -0.83 19.41
CA LYS A 132 -14.10 0.29 18.64
C LYS A 132 -14.48 -0.15 17.21
N GLU A 133 -15.07 -1.32 17.09
CA GLU A 133 -15.41 -1.97 15.80
C GLU A 133 -16.35 -1.13 14.92
N TYR A 134 -17.20 -0.28 15.53
CA TYR A 134 -18.09 0.61 14.79
C TYR A 134 -17.37 1.70 14.00
N ILE A 135 -16.15 2.10 14.43
CA ILE A 135 -15.40 3.17 13.75
C ILE A 135 -14.94 2.72 12.35
N PRO A 136 -14.29 1.55 12.15
CA PRO A 136 -13.99 1.03 10.82
C PRO A 136 -15.21 0.94 9.90
N VAL A 137 -16.35 0.52 10.42
CA VAL A 137 -17.59 0.46 9.63
C VAL A 137 -18.01 1.85 9.15
N PHE A 138 -18.01 2.83 10.04
CA PHE A 138 -18.35 4.22 9.69
C PHE A 138 -17.35 4.82 8.68
N THR A 139 -16.05 4.64 8.90
CA THR A 139 -15.02 5.18 8.00
C THR A 139 -15.05 4.53 6.62
N LEU A 140 -15.36 3.22 6.55
CA LEU A 140 -15.58 2.52 5.29
C LEU A 140 -16.82 3.05 4.55
N LEU A 141 -17.91 3.36 5.25
CA LEU A 141 -19.09 3.99 4.63
C LEU A 141 -18.74 5.38 4.07
N CYS A 142 -18.04 6.22 4.84
CA CYS A 142 -17.59 7.54 4.37
C CYS A 142 -16.69 7.41 3.13
N GLY A 143 -15.72 6.51 3.16
CA GLY A 143 -14.83 6.23 2.02
C GLY A 143 -15.60 5.70 0.81
N GLY A 144 -16.57 4.80 1.03
CA GLY A 144 -17.43 4.25 0.00
C GLY A 144 -18.27 5.32 -0.70
N VAL A 145 -18.90 6.21 0.08
CA VAL A 145 -19.65 7.35 -0.47
C VAL A 145 -18.73 8.26 -1.29
N LEU A 146 -17.55 8.62 -0.75
CA LEU A 146 -16.57 9.41 -1.50
C LEU A 146 -16.18 8.73 -2.80
N LYS A 147 -15.93 7.40 -2.76
CA LYS A 147 -15.56 6.63 -3.95
C LYS A 147 -16.66 6.64 -5.01
N ILE A 148 -17.91 6.48 -4.61
CA ILE A 148 -19.06 6.50 -5.54
C ILE A 148 -19.15 7.87 -6.20
N VAL A 149 -19.10 8.95 -5.42
CA VAL A 149 -19.20 10.33 -5.93
C VAL A 149 -18.03 10.65 -6.86
N THR A 150 -16.80 10.44 -6.40
CA THR A 150 -15.60 10.75 -7.21
C THR A 150 -15.51 9.86 -8.45
N ASN A 151 -15.88 8.59 -8.35
CA ASN A 151 -15.88 7.68 -9.50
C ASN A 151 -16.94 8.10 -10.52
N TYR A 152 -18.13 8.50 -10.09
CA TYR A 152 -19.18 9.00 -10.98
C TYR A 152 -18.74 10.28 -11.72
N LEU A 153 -18.15 11.23 -11.00
CA LEU A 153 -17.67 12.48 -11.57
C LEU A 153 -16.49 12.28 -12.52
N MET A 154 -15.49 11.48 -12.12
CA MET A 154 -14.26 11.31 -12.90
C MET A 154 -14.42 10.37 -14.08
N VAL A 155 -15.13 9.24 -13.91
CA VAL A 155 -15.37 8.29 -15.02
C VAL A 155 -16.43 8.82 -15.99
N GLY A 156 -17.35 9.67 -15.51
CA GLY A 156 -18.35 10.34 -16.33
C GLY A 156 -17.80 11.51 -17.17
N ASP A 157 -16.60 11.99 -16.90
CA ASP A 157 -15.94 13.02 -17.68
C ASP A 157 -15.20 12.38 -18.86
N PRO A 158 -15.50 12.80 -20.12
CA PRO A 158 -14.82 12.30 -21.32
C PRO A 158 -13.30 12.45 -21.31
N ALA A 159 -12.76 13.45 -20.60
CA ALA A 159 -11.33 13.71 -20.52
C ALA A 159 -10.58 12.70 -19.64
N THR A 160 -11.22 12.22 -18.57
CA THR A 160 -10.59 11.29 -17.59
C THR A 160 -11.01 9.85 -17.82
N ASN A 161 -12.29 9.62 -18.16
CA ASN A 161 -12.82 8.29 -18.52
C ASN A 161 -12.49 7.22 -17.44
N VAL A 162 -12.18 5.98 -17.86
CA VAL A 162 -11.81 4.87 -16.95
C VAL A 162 -10.57 5.19 -16.08
N ARG A 163 -9.72 6.11 -16.52
CA ARG A 163 -8.56 6.60 -15.75
C ARG A 163 -8.94 7.25 -14.43
N GLY A 164 -10.16 7.71 -14.27
CA GLY A 164 -10.69 8.22 -13.00
C GLY A 164 -10.87 7.16 -11.93
N ALA A 165 -11.06 5.89 -12.30
CA ALA A 165 -11.36 4.81 -11.37
C ALA A 165 -10.23 4.52 -10.34
N PRO A 166 -8.95 4.40 -10.70
CA PRO A 166 -7.88 4.20 -9.73
C PRO A 166 -7.65 5.44 -8.84
N VAL A 167 -7.87 6.65 -9.36
CA VAL A 167 -7.74 7.89 -8.60
C VAL A 167 -8.85 7.99 -7.54
N SER A 168 -10.10 7.66 -7.89
CA SER A 168 -11.20 7.60 -6.92
C SER A 168 -10.96 6.54 -5.84
N THR A 169 -10.32 5.43 -6.19
CA THR A 169 -9.91 4.39 -5.25
C THR A 169 -8.85 4.91 -4.27
N LEU A 170 -7.86 5.66 -4.76
CA LEU A 170 -6.85 6.30 -3.91
C LEU A 170 -7.49 7.26 -2.91
N TYR A 171 -8.36 8.17 -3.36
CA TYR A 171 -9.05 9.12 -2.48
C TYR A 171 -9.89 8.43 -1.39
N CYS A 172 -10.59 7.36 -1.76
CA CYS A 172 -11.36 6.55 -0.81
C CYS A 172 -10.47 6.06 0.34
N TYR A 173 -9.37 5.37 0.02
CA TYR A 173 -8.52 4.76 1.04
C TYR A 173 -7.71 5.80 1.83
N VAL A 174 -7.31 6.90 1.21
CA VAL A 174 -6.70 8.05 1.92
C VAL A 174 -7.66 8.57 2.99
N LEU A 175 -8.92 8.82 2.64
CA LEU A 175 -9.92 9.31 3.59
C LEU A 175 -10.11 8.31 4.75
N ILE A 176 -10.28 7.02 4.45
CA ILE A 176 -10.48 5.99 5.48
C ILE A 176 -9.30 5.98 6.46
N VAL A 177 -8.06 5.95 5.95
CA VAL A 177 -6.86 5.92 6.79
C VAL A 177 -6.74 7.18 7.66
N VAL A 178 -7.00 8.36 7.09
CA VAL A 178 -6.97 9.62 7.85
C VAL A 178 -7.99 9.58 8.98
N LEU A 179 -9.23 9.17 8.70
CA LEU A 179 -10.28 9.07 9.73
C LEU A 179 -9.91 8.03 10.80
N ASN A 180 -9.38 6.87 10.41
CA ASN A 180 -8.94 5.85 11.35
C ASN A 180 -7.78 6.34 12.23
N LEU A 181 -6.77 7.01 11.67
CA LEU A 181 -5.65 7.57 12.44
C LEU A 181 -6.12 8.65 13.42
N ILE A 182 -7.07 9.50 13.03
CA ILE A 182 -7.70 10.48 13.93
C ILE A 182 -8.44 9.76 15.06
N ALA A 183 -9.17 8.68 14.75
CA ALA A 183 -9.87 7.88 15.75
C ALA A 183 -8.90 7.21 16.72
N ILE A 184 -7.83 6.59 16.24
CA ILE A 184 -6.76 6.02 17.07
C ILE A 184 -6.15 7.10 17.96
N ALA A 185 -5.83 8.28 17.42
CA ALA A 185 -5.28 9.38 18.19
C ALA A 185 -6.20 9.87 19.31
N ARG A 186 -7.51 9.67 19.19
CA ARG A 186 -8.51 10.03 20.22
C ARG A 186 -8.81 8.92 21.19
N CYS A 187 -8.79 7.67 20.73
CA CYS A 187 -9.24 6.51 21.52
C CYS A 187 -8.08 5.77 22.22
N VAL A 188 -6.84 5.89 21.69
CA VAL A 188 -5.68 5.23 22.28
C VAL A 188 -4.99 6.19 23.27
N PRO A 189 -4.95 5.87 24.57
CA PRO A 189 -4.38 6.76 25.58
C PRO A 189 -2.88 7.03 25.37
N GLU A 190 -2.15 6.01 24.95
CA GLU A 190 -0.73 6.10 24.63
C GLU A 190 -0.57 6.29 23.11
N ARG A 191 -0.52 7.56 22.72
CA ARG A 191 -0.47 7.95 21.30
C ARG A 191 0.86 7.56 20.68
N PRO A 192 0.86 6.79 19.56
CA PRO A 192 2.08 6.58 18.80
C PRO A 192 2.64 7.92 18.31
N ALA A 193 3.96 8.05 18.32
CA ALA A 193 4.62 9.22 17.72
C ALA A 193 4.57 9.13 16.19
N TYR A 194 3.44 9.50 15.59
CA TYR A 194 3.17 9.33 14.15
C TYR A 194 4.27 9.87 13.24
N ILE A 195 4.86 11.04 13.58
CA ILE A 195 5.93 11.65 12.79
C ILE A 195 7.13 10.70 12.70
N HIS A 196 7.57 10.14 13.83
CA HIS A 196 8.69 9.19 13.83
C HIS A 196 8.35 7.86 13.15
N LEU A 197 7.07 7.48 13.21
CA LEU A 197 6.58 6.23 12.64
C LEU A 197 6.57 6.27 11.11
N PHE A 198 6.16 7.40 10.51
CA PHE A 198 5.98 7.53 9.06
C PHE A 198 7.13 8.25 8.35
N ALA A 199 7.79 9.22 9.00
CA ALA A 199 8.76 10.09 8.32
C ALA A 199 10.00 9.33 7.82
N LYS A 200 10.61 8.47 8.65
CA LYS A 200 11.78 7.69 8.23
C LYS A 200 11.46 6.71 7.11
N PRO A 201 10.44 5.82 7.21
CA PRO A 201 10.07 4.92 6.13
C PRO A 201 9.70 5.65 4.84
N LEU A 202 9.01 6.80 4.93
CA LEU A 202 8.63 7.60 3.77
C LEU A 202 9.87 8.13 3.03
N LEU A 203 10.85 8.69 3.76
CA LEU A 203 12.09 9.20 3.19
C LEU A 203 12.89 8.08 2.51
N ILE A 204 13.04 6.93 3.18
CA ILE A 204 13.75 5.77 2.63
C ILE A 204 13.04 5.27 1.36
N THR A 205 11.71 5.21 1.38
CA THR A 205 10.91 4.81 0.23
C THR A 205 11.05 5.77 -0.95
N ALA A 206 11.12 7.08 -0.69
CA ALA A 206 11.35 8.06 -1.74
C ALA A 206 12.70 7.86 -2.42
N VAL A 207 13.77 7.63 -1.63
CA VAL A 207 15.11 7.32 -2.18
C VAL A 207 15.10 6.00 -2.95
N MET A 208 14.46 4.97 -2.42
CA MET A 208 14.28 3.69 -3.11
C MET A 208 13.54 3.85 -4.45
N ALA A 209 12.47 4.63 -4.49
CA ALA A 209 11.68 4.85 -5.70
C ALA A 209 12.52 5.56 -6.79
N ILE A 210 13.31 6.55 -6.41
CA ILE A 210 14.26 7.23 -7.30
C ILE A 210 15.31 6.24 -7.80
N ALA A 211 15.90 5.43 -6.91
CA ALA A 211 16.89 4.42 -7.28
C ALA A 211 16.31 3.38 -8.23
N ALA A 212 15.08 2.89 -7.97
CA ALA A 212 14.36 1.95 -8.84
C ALA A 212 14.16 2.51 -10.25
N ARG A 213 13.67 3.75 -10.35
CA ARG A 213 13.42 4.40 -11.63
C ARG A 213 14.69 4.68 -12.41
N SER A 214 15.74 5.17 -11.72
CA SER A 214 17.03 5.48 -12.32
C SER A 214 17.76 4.22 -12.78
N SER A 215 17.80 3.18 -11.95
CA SER A 215 18.43 1.90 -12.29
C SER A 215 17.74 1.24 -13.47
N TYR A 216 16.40 1.24 -13.52
CA TYR A 216 15.67 0.74 -14.67
C TYR A 216 16.03 1.50 -15.96
N GLY A 217 16.08 2.84 -15.92
CA GLY A 217 16.45 3.66 -17.08
C GLY A 217 17.88 3.42 -17.60
N VAL A 218 18.80 3.00 -16.74
CA VAL A 218 20.16 2.59 -17.14
C VAL A 218 20.17 1.17 -17.68
N LEU A 219 19.49 0.24 -17.01
CA LEU A 219 19.49 -1.18 -17.36
C LEU A 219 18.80 -1.46 -18.71
N VAL A 220 17.79 -0.70 -19.06
CA VAL A 220 17.12 -0.80 -20.38
C VAL A 220 18.06 -0.52 -21.56
N ARG A 221 19.17 0.21 -21.33
CA ARG A 221 20.17 0.46 -22.37
C ARG A 221 21.10 -0.74 -22.64
N CYS A 222 21.18 -1.65 -21.66
CA CYS A 222 22.11 -2.79 -21.71
C CYS A 222 21.38 -4.14 -21.80
N LEU A 223 20.11 -4.19 -21.38
CA LEU A 223 19.30 -5.41 -21.32
C LEU A 223 18.00 -5.22 -22.11
N PRO A 224 17.42 -6.30 -22.63
CA PRO A 224 16.06 -6.23 -23.18
C PRO A 224 15.09 -5.63 -22.16
N GLU A 225 14.25 -4.70 -22.57
CA GLU A 225 13.34 -3.92 -21.73
C GLU A 225 12.56 -4.78 -20.74
N ARG A 226 12.06 -5.91 -21.20
CA ARG A 226 11.31 -6.89 -20.43
C ARG A 226 12.07 -7.44 -19.22
N TRP A 227 13.38 -7.70 -19.37
CA TRP A 227 14.20 -8.31 -18.30
C TRP A 227 14.89 -7.28 -17.40
N ALA A 228 14.99 -6.03 -17.85
CA ALA A 228 15.63 -4.95 -17.09
C ALA A 228 14.89 -4.61 -15.77
N VAL A 229 13.61 -4.93 -15.66
CA VAL A 229 12.81 -4.67 -14.45
C VAL A 229 13.22 -5.54 -13.27
N LEU A 230 13.63 -6.80 -13.49
CA LEU A 230 14.01 -7.72 -12.41
C LEU A 230 15.23 -7.21 -11.60
N PRO A 231 16.38 -6.87 -12.24
CA PRO A 231 17.50 -6.29 -11.50
C PRO A 231 17.17 -4.90 -10.94
N ALA A 232 16.30 -4.11 -11.58
CA ALA A 232 15.85 -2.84 -11.01
C ALA A 232 15.06 -3.03 -9.70
N ILE A 233 14.18 -4.02 -9.63
CA ILE A 233 13.49 -4.39 -8.39
C ILE A 233 14.48 -4.87 -7.34
N LEU A 234 15.45 -5.70 -7.71
CA LEU A 234 16.47 -6.18 -6.77
C LEU A 234 17.29 -5.03 -6.18
N ILE A 235 17.72 -4.08 -7.02
CA ILE A 235 18.42 -2.87 -6.58
C ILE A 235 17.53 -2.06 -5.62
N ALA A 236 16.24 -1.88 -5.94
CA ALA A 236 15.29 -1.19 -5.08
C ALA A 236 15.18 -1.84 -3.69
N VAL A 237 15.04 -3.16 -3.65
CA VAL A 237 14.96 -3.94 -2.39
C VAL A 237 16.25 -3.80 -1.58
N VAL A 238 17.40 -3.90 -2.22
CA VAL A 238 18.72 -3.74 -1.53
C VAL A 238 18.87 -2.32 -0.99
N VAL A 239 18.59 -1.30 -1.81
CA VAL A 239 18.68 0.11 -1.38
C VAL A 239 17.73 0.37 -0.21
N TYR A 240 16.49 -0.11 -0.28
CA TYR A 240 15.54 0.03 0.81
C TYR A 240 16.03 -0.66 2.09
N GLY A 241 16.46 -1.92 2.00
CA GLY A 241 16.96 -2.69 3.13
C GLY A 241 18.17 -2.04 3.81
N VAL A 242 19.17 -1.64 3.02
CA VAL A 242 20.38 -0.96 3.54
C VAL A 242 20.01 0.36 4.23
N LEU A 243 19.18 1.19 3.62
CA LEU A 243 18.78 2.46 4.22
C LEU A 243 17.90 2.26 5.45
N ALA A 244 17.00 1.26 5.46
CA ALA A 244 16.16 0.96 6.60
C ALA A 244 16.99 0.54 7.84
N LEU A 245 18.06 -0.21 7.62
CA LEU A 245 19.01 -0.59 8.66
C LEU A 245 19.90 0.59 9.08
N ALA A 246 20.48 1.32 8.12
CA ALA A 246 21.41 2.42 8.39
C ALA A 246 20.75 3.59 9.14
N LEU A 247 19.50 3.93 8.82
CA LEU A 247 18.74 4.99 9.46
C LEU A 247 17.97 4.54 10.71
N GLY A 248 18.11 3.25 11.10
CA GLY A 248 17.41 2.69 12.25
C GLY A 248 15.89 2.73 12.13
N ALA A 249 15.37 2.60 10.92
CA ALA A 249 13.93 2.46 10.71
C ALA A 249 13.44 1.08 11.15
N VAL A 250 14.29 0.05 11.01
CA VAL A 250 14.07 -1.31 11.54
C VAL A 250 14.93 -1.45 12.80
N THR A 251 14.31 -1.79 13.93
CA THR A 251 14.99 -2.03 15.20
C THR A 251 14.95 -3.51 15.56
N ARG A 252 15.84 -3.92 16.47
CA ARG A 252 15.86 -5.31 16.98
C ARG A 252 14.50 -5.75 17.52
N ALA A 253 13.81 -4.86 18.22
CA ALA A 253 12.48 -5.11 18.75
C ALA A 253 11.43 -5.43 17.68
N ASP A 254 11.53 -4.82 16.50
CA ASP A 254 10.62 -5.05 15.39
C ASP A 254 10.81 -6.43 14.76
N VAL A 255 12.05 -6.95 14.79
CA VAL A 255 12.43 -8.22 14.16
C VAL A 255 12.17 -9.41 15.07
N ILE A 256 12.36 -9.27 16.38
CA ILE A 256 12.17 -10.35 17.36
C ILE A 256 10.73 -10.87 17.37
N GLY A 257 9.74 -10.01 17.08
CA GLY A 257 8.32 -10.39 16.97
C GLY A 257 7.99 -11.26 15.74
N LEU A 258 8.93 -11.45 14.82
CA LEU A 258 8.73 -12.29 13.62
C LEU A 258 9.16 -13.74 13.88
N PRO A 259 8.56 -14.73 13.19
CA PRO A 259 9.02 -16.11 13.27
C PRO A 259 10.51 -16.22 12.85
N LYS A 260 11.37 -16.73 13.73
CA LYS A 260 12.85 -16.76 13.61
C LYS A 260 13.53 -15.39 13.74
N GLY A 261 12.86 -14.42 14.35
CA GLY A 261 13.34 -13.03 14.48
C GLY A 261 14.68 -12.89 15.18
N GLU A 262 14.98 -13.72 16.19
CA GLU A 262 16.28 -13.70 16.87
C GLU A 262 17.45 -13.97 15.91
N LYS A 263 17.34 -15.00 15.06
CA LYS A 263 18.37 -15.33 14.06
C LYS A 263 18.53 -14.22 13.01
N ILE A 264 17.42 -13.57 12.62
CA ILE A 264 17.45 -12.45 11.67
C ILE A 264 18.10 -11.23 12.31
N ALA A 265 17.81 -10.95 13.59
CA ALA A 265 18.40 -9.84 14.33
C ALA A 265 19.94 -10.01 14.52
N GLU A 266 20.40 -11.23 14.74
CA GLU A 266 21.84 -11.56 14.83
C GLU A 266 22.53 -11.39 13.49
N ILE A 267 21.96 -11.90 12.39
CA ILE A 267 22.53 -11.79 11.03
C ILE A 267 22.62 -10.34 10.59
N LEU A 268 21.61 -9.53 10.93
CA LEU A 268 21.56 -8.11 10.58
C LEU A 268 22.32 -7.20 11.55
N HIS A 269 22.98 -7.74 12.57
CA HIS A 269 23.75 -7.01 13.61
C HIS A 269 22.92 -5.85 14.22
N LEU A 270 21.61 -6.05 14.42
CA LEU A 270 20.73 -5.03 14.98
C LEU A 270 21.02 -4.82 16.48
N ARG A 271 21.30 -3.56 16.83
CA ARG A 271 21.47 -3.11 18.21
C ARG A 271 20.13 -2.85 18.91
#